data_edc2e6842eb641e11e0958f92d60f189
#
_entry.id   edc2e6842eb641e11e0958f92d60f189
#
_cell.length_a   1.000
_cell.length_b   1.000
_cell.length_c   1.000
_cell.angle_alpha   90.00
_cell.angle_beta   90.00
_cell.angle_gamma   90.00
#
_symmetry.space_group_name_H-M   'P 1'
#
loop_
_entity.id
_entity.type
_entity.pdbx_description
1 polymer ?
#
loop_
_entity_poly.entity_id
_entity_poly.type
_entity_poly.pdbx_seq_one_letter_code
_entity_poly.pdbx_strand_id
1 'polypeptide(L)'
;LVITADHETGGMSLGAAGEYLWLPEVVRKVKATGRKIAEQLKQADSDAAALALWAELTSINLTEDEQKTLLATRQQDETTLRKLSNQLVAKYSYTGWTTGGHTAADVAVLAYGKDAKDFAGFQDNTDIAKKLLQYIQQTK
;
A
#
# COMPACT_ATOMS: atom_id res chain seq x y z
N LEU A 1 16.70 -20.26 -1.74
CA LEU A 1 16.06 -18.94 -1.81
C LEU A 1 15.14 -18.80 -0.61
N VAL A 2 15.29 -17.71 0.15
CA VAL A 2 14.36 -17.33 1.23
C VAL A 2 13.88 -15.92 0.94
N ILE A 3 12.58 -15.69 1.04
CA ILE A 3 11.93 -14.39 0.81
C ILE A 3 11.06 -14.11 2.03
N THR A 4 11.24 -12.96 2.64
CA THR A 4 10.40 -12.47 3.75
C THR A 4 10.37 -10.95 3.74
N ALA A 5 9.54 -10.35 4.57
CA ALA A 5 9.55 -8.92 4.86
C ALA A 5 10.18 -8.68 6.24
N ASP A 6 10.65 -7.48 6.48
CA ASP A 6 11.16 -7.02 7.78
C ASP A 6 10.03 -6.79 8.79
N HIS A 7 8.85 -6.36 8.31
CA HIS A 7 7.63 -6.16 9.09
C HIS A 7 6.39 -6.12 8.18
N GLU A 8 5.25 -6.20 8.79
CA GLU A 8 3.97 -5.90 8.17
C GLU A 8 3.83 -4.40 7.90
N THR A 9 3.01 -4.02 6.92
CA THR A 9 2.80 -2.64 6.51
C THR A 9 1.31 -2.29 6.49
N GLY A 10 0.85 -1.59 7.52
CA GLY A 10 -0.46 -0.95 7.56
C GLY A 10 -1.67 -1.82 7.84
N GLY A 11 -1.53 -3.13 8.02
CA GLY A 11 -2.66 -4.04 8.25
C GLY A 11 -3.62 -4.06 7.07
N MET A 12 -3.08 -4.25 5.86
CA MET A 12 -3.88 -4.31 4.63
C MET A 12 -4.90 -5.44 4.69
N SER A 13 -6.16 -5.14 4.36
CA SER A 13 -7.21 -6.14 4.15
C SER A 13 -7.79 -6.07 2.74
N LEU A 14 -8.13 -7.25 2.21
CA LEU A 14 -8.79 -7.43 0.91
C LEU A 14 -10.30 -7.45 1.14
N GLY A 15 -10.90 -6.27 1.21
CA GLY A 15 -12.28 -6.00 1.60
C GLY A 15 -12.33 -4.93 2.68
N ALA A 16 -13.25 -3.99 2.54
CA ALA A 16 -13.44 -2.87 3.45
C ALA A 16 -14.89 -2.39 3.42
N ALA A 17 -15.24 -1.48 4.36
CA ALA A 17 -16.56 -0.85 4.42
C ALA A 17 -17.75 -1.83 4.56
N GLY A 18 -17.53 -3.03 5.11
CA GLY A 18 -18.54 -4.07 5.28
C GLY A 18 -18.84 -4.87 4.02
N GLU A 19 -18.12 -4.65 2.94
CA GLU A 19 -18.31 -5.34 1.66
C GLU A 19 -17.40 -6.56 1.50
N TYR A 20 -17.94 -7.65 0.98
CA TYR A 20 -17.22 -8.85 0.56
C TYR A 20 -16.68 -8.68 -0.86
N LEU A 21 -15.93 -7.60 -1.08
CA LEU A 21 -15.45 -7.17 -2.37
C LEU A 21 -14.05 -6.58 -2.26
N TRP A 22 -13.20 -6.90 -3.23
CA TRP A 22 -11.93 -6.24 -3.47
C TRP A 22 -11.69 -6.10 -4.96
N LEU A 23 -11.35 -4.89 -5.42
CA LEU A 23 -11.16 -4.55 -6.83
C LEU A 23 -9.68 -4.24 -7.12
N PRO A 24 -8.83 -5.27 -7.31
CA PRO A 24 -7.40 -5.08 -7.55
C PRO A 24 -7.10 -4.29 -8.82
N GLU A 25 -8.00 -4.31 -9.81
CA GLU A 25 -7.85 -3.57 -11.06
C GLU A 25 -7.87 -2.06 -10.84
N VAL A 26 -8.53 -1.56 -9.79
CA VAL A 26 -8.48 -0.15 -9.39
C VAL A 26 -7.06 0.20 -8.96
N VAL A 27 -6.49 -0.60 -8.05
CA VAL A 27 -5.13 -0.39 -7.54
C VAL A 27 -4.10 -0.48 -8.68
N ARG A 28 -4.25 -1.43 -9.60
CA ARG A 28 -3.33 -1.62 -10.74
C ARG A 28 -3.31 -0.45 -11.72
N LYS A 29 -4.37 0.34 -11.78
CA LYS A 29 -4.46 1.52 -12.66
C LYS A 29 -3.82 2.76 -12.04
N VAL A 30 -3.56 2.75 -10.73
CA VAL A 30 -2.91 3.88 -10.04
C VAL A 30 -1.44 3.95 -10.48
N LYS A 31 -1.05 5.08 -11.06
CA LYS A 31 0.27 5.27 -11.69
C LYS A 31 1.30 5.92 -10.75
N ALA A 32 0.89 6.40 -9.58
CA ALA A 32 1.76 7.13 -8.66
C ALA A 32 1.40 6.86 -7.20
N THR A 33 2.36 7.03 -6.30
CA THR A 33 2.10 6.99 -4.86
C THR A 33 1.22 8.17 -4.44
N GLY A 34 0.46 8.02 -3.34
CA GLY A 34 -0.38 9.10 -2.83
C GLY A 34 0.39 10.40 -2.53
N ARG A 35 1.68 10.30 -2.16
CA ARG A 35 2.57 11.47 -2.04
C ARG A 35 2.74 12.15 -3.39
N LYS A 36 3.09 11.40 -4.44
CA LYS A 36 3.31 11.98 -5.78
C LYS A 36 2.03 12.54 -6.37
N ILE A 37 0.89 11.90 -6.12
CA ILE A 37 -0.43 12.42 -6.50
C ILE A 37 -0.68 13.77 -5.82
N ALA A 38 -0.51 13.86 -4.49
CA ALA A 38 -0.74 15.09 -3.75
C ALA A 38 0.18 16.22 -4.22
N GLU A 39 1.48 15.95 -4.41
CA GLU A 39 2.46 16.90 -4.95
C GLU A 39 2.00 17.47 -6.29
N GLN A 40 1.63 16.61 -7.24
CA GLN A 40 1.22 17.03 -8.58
C GLN A 40 -0.12 17.77 -8.57
N LEU A 41 -1.08 17.33 -7.76
CA LEU A 41 -2.36 18.04 -7.61
C LEU A 41 -2.15 19.45 -7.06
N LYS A 42 -1.24 19.65 -6.13
CA LYS A 42 -0.92 20.98 -5.59
C LYS A 42 -0.32 21.91 -6.63
N GLN A 43 0.46 21.37 -7.58
CA GLN A 43 1.12 22.11 -8.64
C GLN A 43 0.21 22.40 -9.86
N ALA A 44 -0.99 21.82 -9.92
CA ALA A 44 -1.90 22.03 -11.05
C ALA A 44 -2.36 23.50 -11.15
N ASP A 45 -2.40 24.04 -12.36
CA ASP A 45 -2.66 25.46 -12.62
C ASP A 45 -4.12 25.87 -12.33
N SER A 46 -5.04 24.91 -12.32
CA SER A 46 -6.47 25.15 -12.07
C SER A 46 -7.13 23.93 -11.44
N ASP A 47 -8.35 24.11 -10.93
CA ASP A 47 -9.15 23.03 -10.41
C ASP A 47 -9.51 22.01 -11.49
N ALA A 48 -9.80 22.46 -12.69
CA ALA A 48 -10.05 21.56 -13.83
C ALA A 48 -8.80 20.72 -14.18
N ALA A 49 -7.61 21.33 -14.16
CA ALA A 49 -6.36 20.64 -14.38
C ALA A 49 -6.08 19.61 -13.27
N ALA A 50 -6.38 19.95 -12.01
CA ALA A 50 -6.22 19.03 -10.90
C ALA A 50 -7.14 17.80 -11.01
N LEU A 51 -8.41 17.98 -11.40
CA LEU A 51 -9.34 16.87 -11.61
C LEU A 51 -8.93 16.00 -12.80
N ALA A 52 -8.47 16.60 -13.90
CA ALA A 52 -7.94 15.86 -15.05
C ALA A 52 -6.71 15.03 -14.67
N LEU A 53 -5.81 15.61 -13.90
CA LEU A 53 -4.61 14.93 -13.39
C LEU A 53 -4.96 13.77 -12.44
N TRP A 54 -5.94 13.98 -11.56
CA TRP A 54 -6.45 12.89 -10.72
C TRP A 54 -6.93 11.69 -11.55
N ALA A 55 -7.79 11.96 -12.55
CA ALA A 55 -8.32 10.93 -13.45
C ALA A 55 -7.21 10.22 -14.24
N GLU A 56 -6.21 10.97 -14.70
CA GLU A 56 -5.04 10.40 -15.39
C GLU A 56 -4.22 9.48 -14.50
N LEU A 57 -3.94 9.90 -13.26
CA LEU A 57 -3.07 9.18 -12.34
C LEU A 57 -3.74 7.98 -11.67
N THR A 58 -5.07 8.00 -11.52
CA THR A 58 -5.78 6.96 -10.75
C THR A 58 -6.77 6.17 -11.58
N SER A 59 -7.25 6.70 -12.70
CA SER A 59 -8.38 6.18 -13.48
C SER A 59 -9.68 6.06 -12.65
N ILE A 60 -9.81 6.84 -11.58
CA ILE A 60 -10.99 6.87 -10.71
C ILE A 60 -11.84 8.08 -11.04
N ASN A 61 -13.10 7.84 -11.37
CA ASN A 61 -14.11 8.88 -11.56
C ASN A 61 -14.72 9.25 -10.21
N LEU A 62 -14.40 10.43 -9.71
CA LEU A 62 -14.94 10.95 -8.45
C LEU A 62 -16.38 11.44 -8.64
N THR A 63 -17.21 11.27 -7.61
CA THR A 63 -18.51 11.95 -7.51
C THR A 63 -18.31 13.46 -7.38
N GLU A 64 -19.35 14.25 -7.64
CA GLU A 64 -19.28 15.72 -7.51
C GLU A 64 -18.84 16.16 -6.11
N ASP A 65 -19.31 15.49 -5.05
CA ASP A 65 -18.95 15.84 -3.69
C ASP A 65 -17.51 15.45 -3.35
N GLU A 66 -17.00 14.35 -3.91
CA GLU A 66 -15.60 13.96 -3.77
C GLU A 66 -14.69 14.93 -4.54
N GLN A 67 -15.09 15.40 -5.71
CA GLN A 67 -14.36 16.43 -6.46
C GLN A 67 -14.26 17.72 -5.63
N LYS A 68 -15.38 18.20 -5.07
CA LYS A 68 -15.40 19.37 -4.19
C LYS A 68 -14.47 19.17 -2.99
N THR A 69 -14.53 17.99 -2.37
CA THR A 69 -13.68 17.65 -1.21
C THR A 69 -12.20 17.62 -1.59
N LEU A 70 -11.85 17.02 -2.73
CA LEU A 70 -10.48 16.97 -3.23
C LEU A 70 -9.94 18.38 -3.49
N LEU A 71 -10.71 19.23 -4.16
CA LEU A 71 -10.32 20.59 -4.48
C LEU A 71 -10.19 21.48 -3.24
N ALA A 72 -11.09 21.33 -2.26
CA ALA A 72 -10.98 22.03 -0.98
C ALA A 72 -9.74 21.58 -0.19
N THR A 73 -9.46 20.27 -0.19
CA THR A 73 -8.28 19.70 0.48
C THR A 73 -6.98 20.09 -0.23
N ARG A 74 -7.00 20.29 -1.53
CA ARG A 74 -5.86 20.80 -2.32
C ARG A 74 -5.33 22.12 -1.79
N GLN A 75 -6.18 22.96 -1.19
CA GLN A 75 -5.77 24.22 -0.58
C GLN A 75 -5.10 24.07 0.80
N GLN A 76 -5.20 22.90 1.41
CA GLN A 76 -4.59 22.59 2.70
C GLN A 76 -3.13 22.12 2.54
N ASP A 77 -2.56 21.50 3.57
CA ASP A 77 -1.21 20.94 3.50
C ASP A 77 -1.14 19.65 2.65
N GLU A 78 0.04 19.34 2.15
CA GLU A 78 0.29 18.18 1.29
C GLU A 78 -0.01 16.84 2.00
N THR A 79 0.22 16.78 3.33
CA THR A 79 -0.02 15.57 4.11
C THR A 79 -1.50 15.22 4.16
N THR A 80 -2.35 16.23 4.34
CA THR A 80 -3.82 16.07 4.35
C THR A 80 -4.32 15.65 2.96
N LEU A 81 -3.83 16.27 1.90
CA LEU A 81 -4.18 15.90 0.53
C LEU A 81 -3.72 14.47 0.19
N ARG A 82 -2.52 14.07 0.63
CA ARG A 82 -2.02 12.70 0.48
C ARG A 82 -2.91 11.70 1.18
N LYS A 83 -3.33 11.99 2.42
CA LYS A 83 -4.23 11.12 3.19
C LYS A 83 -5.56 10.94 2.45
N LEU A 84 -6.16 12.02 1.99
CA LEU A 84 -7.40 11.96 1.21
C LEU A 84 -7.21 11.14 -0.08
N SER A 85 -6.13 11.37 -0.80
CA SER A 85 -5.83 10.62 -2.04
C SER A 85 -5.75 9.11 -1.79
N ASN A 86 -5.06 8.70 -0.72
CA ASN A 86 -4.98 7.30 -0.32
C ASN A 86 -6.36 6.74 0.09
N GLN A 87 -7.16 7.50 0.83
CA GLN A 87 -8.50 7.10 1.25
C GLN A 87 -9.45 6.91 0.06
N LEU A 88 -9.38 7.78 -0.95
CA LEU A 88 -10.18 7.65 -2.16
C LEU A 88 -9.79 6.38 -2.94
N VAL A 89 -8.51 6.13 -3.15
CA VAL A 89 -8.06 4.88 -3.79
C VAL A 89 -8.51 3.66 -2.99
N ALA A 90 -8.36 3.67 -1.68
CA ALA A 90 -8.78 2.59 -0.80
C ALA A 90 -10.30 2.36 -0.87
N LYS A 91 -11.10 3.43 -0.84
CA LYS A 91 -12.56 3.38 -1.00
C LYS A 91 -12.99 2.70 -2.30
N TYR A 92 -12.45 3.15 -3.43
CA TYR A 92 -12.83 2.62 -4.75
C TYR A 92 -12.30 1.22 -5.03
N SER A 93 -11.26 0.79 -4.34
CA SER A 93 -10.70 -0.58 -4.45
C SER A 93 -11.22 -1.53 -3.38
N TYR A 94 -11.98 -1.06 -2.40
CA TYR A 94 -12.35 -1.79 -1.19
C TYR A 94 -11.13 -2.37 -0.46
N THR A 95 -10.03 -1.63 -0.44
CA THR A 95 -8.84 -2.00 0.33
C THR A 95 -8.92 -1.40 1.73
N GLY A 96 -8.87 -2.26 2.75
CA GLY A 96 -8.82 -1.81 4.14
C GLY A 96 -7.39 -1.57 4.62
N TRP A 97 -7.24 -0.63 5.55
CA TRP A 97 -5.98 -0.31 6.23
C TRP A 97 -6.24 -0.05 7.70
N THR A 98 -5.50 -0.73 8.57
CA THR A 98 -5.61 -0.54 10.04
C THR A 98 -4.92 0.74 10.48
N THR A 99 -3.76 1.05 9.89
CA THR A 99 -2.93 2.20 10.25
C THR A 99 -2.15 2.74 9.06
N GLY A 100 -1.64 3.96 9.17
CA GLY A 100 -0.68 4.52 8.21
C GLY A 100 0.78 4.16 8.50
N GLY A 101 1.04 3.32 9.49
CA GLY A 101 2.35 2.80 9.87
C GLY A 101 2.40 1.27 9.73
N HIS A 102 2.89 0.60 10.78
CA HIS A 102 3.01 -0.86 10.83
C HIS A 102 2.01 -1.44 11.82
N THR A 103 1.68 -2.71 11.67
CA THR A 103 0.96 -3.51 12.68
C THR A 103 1.88 -4.60 13.21
N ALA A 104 1.43 -5.28 14.26
CA ALA A 104 2.14 -6.44 14.83
C ALA A 104 1.72 -7.76 14.18
N ALA A 105 1.15 -7.73 12.98
CA ALA A 105 0.79 -8.94 12.28
C ALA A 105 2.05 -9.64 11.74
N ASP A 106 2.02 -10.97 11.76
CA ASP A 106 3.11 -11.79 11.25
C ASP A 106 3.31 -11.61 9.75
N VAL A 107 4.54 -11.75 9.29
CA VAL A 107 4.89 -11.73 7.88
C VAL A 107 5.20 -13.13 7.38
N ALA A 108 4.87 -13.39 6.11
CA ALA A 108 5.15 -14.68 5.49
C ALA A 108 6.65 -14.87 5.25
N VAL A 109 7.13 -16.09 5.51
CA VAL A 109 8.45 -16.55 5.06
C VAL A 109 8.25 -17.59 3.98
N LEU A 110 8.75 -17.32 2.79
CA LEU A 110 8.71 -18.23 1.65
C LEU A 110 10.11 -18.78 1.39
N ALA A 111 10.24 -20.09 1.27
CA ALA A 111 11.52 -20.74 1.00
C ALA A 111 11.40 -21.73 -0.16
N TYR A 112 12.47 -21.82 -0.96
CA TYR A 112 12.55 -22.73 -2.09
C TYR A 112 13.98 -23.29 -2.24
N GLY A 113 14.08 -24.59 -2.55
CA GLY A 113 15.35 -25.30 -2.77
C GLY A 113 15.72 -26.22 -1.63
N LYS A 114 17.00 -26.61 -1.58
CA LYS A 114 17.54 -27.48 -0.54
C LYS A 114 17.29 -26.84 0.84
N ASP A 115 16.90 -27.66 1.80
CA ASP A 115 16.64 -27.27 3.19
C ASP A 115 15.53 -26.22 3.40
N ALA A 116 14.70 -25.95 2.38
CA ALA A 116 13.56 -24.99 2.47
C ALA A 116 12.61 -25.34 3.63
N LYS A 117 12.46 -26.63 3.98
CA LYS A 117 11.64 -27.10 5.11
C LYS A 117 12.02 -26.51 6.48
N ASP A 118 13.27 -26.08 6.64
CA ASP A 118 13.77 -25.51 7.90
C ASP A 118 13.19 -24.10 8.17
N PHE A 119 12.60 -23.49 7.14
CA PHE A 119 11.92 -22.21 7.23
C PHE A 119 10.38 -22.35 7.30
N ALA A 120 9.86 -23.58 7.42
CA ALA A 120 8.43 -23.82 7.56
C ALA A 120 7.95 -23.59 9.00
N GLY A 121 6.64 -23.29 9.12
CA GLY A 121 5.99 -23.09 10.40
C GLY A 121 6.18 -21.70 10.98
N PHE A 122 5.68 -21.50 12.19
CA PHE A 122 5.79 -20.25 12.93
C PHE A 122 7.15 -20.17 13.61
N GLN A 123 7.89 -19.10 13.37
CA GLN A 123 9.26 -18.94 13.85
C GLN A 123 9.51 -17.50 14.30
N ASP A 124 10.39 -17.32 15.26
CA ASP A 124 10.92 -16.01 15.62
C ASP A 124 11.86 -15.50 14.51
N ASN A 125 11.85 -14.20 14.24
CA ASN A 125 12.70 -13.59 13.21
C ASN A 125 14.19 -13.81 13.47
N THR A 126 14.60 -13.89 14.74
CA THR A 126 16.00 -14.18 15.12
C THR A 126 16.42 -15.61 14.78
N ASP A 127 15.48 -16.56 14.77
CA ASP A 127 15.77 -17.95 14.40
C ASP A 127 15.98 -18.09 12.89
N ILE A 128 15.26 -17.33 12.09
CA ILE A 128 15.50 -17.20 10.64
C ILE A 128 16.92 -16.69 10.38
N ALA A 129 17.34 -15.64 11.09
CA ALA A 129 18.68 -15.08 10.96
C ALA A 129 19.77 -16.09 11.36
N LYS A 130 19.59 -16.83 12.46
CA LYS A 130 20.53 -17.88 12.91
C LYS A 130 20.69 -18.98 11.85
N LYS A 131 19.59 -19.45 11.26
CA LYS A 131 19.61 -20.45 10.19
C LYS A 131 20.35 -19.96 8.95
N LEU A 132 20.07 -18.74 8.50
CA LEU A 132 20.78 -18.15 7.36
C LEU A 132 22.30 -18.06 7.61
N LEU A 133 22.71 -17.62 8.80
CA LEU A 133 24.11 -17.56 9.18
C LEU A 133 24.77 -18.95 9.18
N GLN A 134 24.11 -19.99 9.69
CA GLN A 134 24.60 -21.38 9.66
C GLN A 134 24.83 -21.86 8.21
N TYR A 135 23.91 -21.60 7.29
CA TYR A 135 24.05 -21.98 5.88
C TYR A 135 25.22 -21.25 5.19
N ILE A 136 25.42 -19.97 5.47
CA ILE A 136 26.54 -19.20 4.93
C ILE A 136 27.89 -19.76 5.43
N GLN A 137 27.97 -20.17 6.69
CA GLN A 137 29.17 -20.75 7.28
C GLN A 137 29.51 -22.14 6.75
N GLN A 138 28.51 -22.94 6.40
CA GLN A 138 28.70 -24.30 5.85
C GLN A 138 29.14 -24.30 4.39
N THR A 139 29.02 -23.17 3.70
CA THR A 139 29.36 -23.02 2.27
C THR A 139 30.84 -22.64 2.06
N LYS A 140 31.62 -22.54 3.12
CA LYS A 140 33.08 -22.37 3.07
C LYS A 140 33.77 -23.73 3.20
#